data_9739189acb41960f83cc3e6baa1896ed
#
_entry.id   9739189acb41960f83cc3e6baa1896ed
#
_cell.length_a   1.000
_cell.length_b   1.000
_cell.length_c   1.000
_cell.angle_alpha   90.00
_cell.angle_beta   90.00
_cell.angle_gamma   90.00
#
_symmetry.space_group_name_H-M   'P 1'
#
loop_
_entity.id
_entity.type
_entity.pdbx_description
1 polymer ?
#
loop_
_entity_poly.entity_id
_entity_poly.type
_entity_poly.pdbx_seq_one_letter_code
_entity_poly.pdbx_strand_id
1 'polypeptide(L)'
;MISILLPIYNGIEFINESVSTIIYQTYKDWELIIGINGHPKDSEVYKEAKKWEERDNRIKVLDLYEIKGKSNALNEMIKYCQYDWISLIDVDDKWLPKKLESQIPHMDNYDIIGTRCHYFGDRNDQPSIPLGDLKKHNFTNVNPIINSSCLIKKELAVWDKEYDGVEDYDLWLKLWKQGKKFYNVESIQVMHRIHQDSAFNAQGNHLKVNNLLKKFL
;
A
#
# COMPACT_ATOMS: atom_id res chain seq x y z
N MET A 1 -10.16 -4.35 -13.85
CA MET A 1 -10.36 -3.10 -13.06
C MET A 1 -9.74 -3.29 -11.68
N ILE A 2 -9.28 -2.20 -11.04
CA ILE A 2 -8.47 -2.24 -9.81
C ILE A 2 -9.04 -1.23 -8.82
N SER A 3 -9.25 -1.63 -7.55
CA SER A 3 -9.57 -0.71 -6.46
C SER A 3 -8.27 -0.29 -5.76
N ILE A 4 -8.04 1.00 -5.63
CA ILE A 4 -6.85 1.58 -5.01
C ILE A 4 -7.24 2.07 -3.62
N LEU A 5 -6.47 1.70 -2.60
CA LEU A 5 -6.66 2.15 -1.22
C LEU A 5 -5.56 3.13 -0.82
N LEU A 6 -5.98 4.29 -0.31
CA LEU A 6 -5.12 5.34 0.22
C LEU A 6 -5.59 5.70 1.64
N PRO A 7 -5.09 5.03 2.69
CA PRO A 7 -5.41 5.38 4.07
C PRO A 7 -4.61 6.61 4.50
N ILE A 8 -5.26 7.56 5.20
CA ILE A 8 -4.62 8.79 5.70
C ILE A 8 -4.94 8.96 7.18
N TYR A 9 -3.87 8.91 7.99
CA TYR A 9 -3.88 9.39 9.37
C TYR A 9 -3.08 10.71 9.46
N ASN A 10 -1.82 10.70 9.04
CA ASN A 10 -0.95 11.87 8.90
C ASN A 10 -0.54 12.04 7.42
N GLY A 11 0.04 13.18 7.06
CA GLY A 11 0.61 13.39 5.72
C GLY A 11 -0.39 13.94 4.71
N ILE A 12 -1.49 14.57 5.15
CA ILE A 12 -2.47 15.18 4.25
C ILE A 12 -1.85 16.19 3.29
N GLU A 13 -0.74 16.82 3.67
CA GLU A 13 0.03 17.75 2.84
C GLU A 13 0.57 17.11 1.56
N PHE A 14 0.74 15.78 1.53
CA PHE A 14 1.22 15.04 0.36
C PHE A 14 0.09 14.56 -0.56
N ILE A 15 -1.19 14.70 -0.18
CA ILE A 15 -2.32 14.16 -0.93
C ILE A 15 -2.35 14.60 -2.39
N ASN A 16 -1.98 15.87 -2.65
CA ASN A 16 -1.97 16.41 -4.01
C ASN A 16 -0.93 15.70 -4.89
N GLU A 17 0.21 15.34 -4.33
CA GLU A 17 1.24 14.62 -5.06
C GLU A 17 0.81 13.17 -5.33
N SER A 18 0.39 12.44 -4.28
CA SER A 18 0.04 11.01 -4.41
C SER A 18 -1.17 10.80 -5.32
N VAL A 19 -2.29 11.51 -5.10
CA VAL A 19 -3.51 11.35 -5.90
C VAL A 19 -3.29 11.74 -7.36
N SER A 20 -2.53 12.80 -7.63
CA SER A 20 -2.18 13.17 -9.02
C SER A 20 -1.48 12.03 -9.74
N THR A 21 -0.58 11.28 -9.09
CA THR A 21 0.11 10.15 -9.73
C THR A 21 -0.81 8.99 -10.05
N ILE A 22 -1.92 8.81 -9.33
CA ILE A 22 -2.96 7.84 -9.63
C ILE A 22 -3.77 8.28 -10.85
N ILE A 23 -4.18 9.53 -10.91
CA ILE A 23 -4.93 10.10 -12.05
C ILE A 23 -4.11 9.98 -13.34
N TYR A 24 -2.80 10.18 -13.26
CA TYR A 24 -1.88 10.09 -14.41
C TYR A 24 -1.45 8.67 -14.78
N GLN A 25 -1.96 7.62 -14.12
CA GLN A 25 -1.69 6.24 -14.56
C GLN A 25 -2.13 6.03 -16.01
N THR A 26 -1.34 5.28 -16.78
CA THR A 26 -1.67 4.92 -18.18
C THR A 26 -2.87 3.98 -18.23
N TYR A 27 -2.98 3.04 -17.30
CA TYR A 27 -4.16 2.20 -17.10
C TYR A 27 -5.27 3.01 -16.44
N LYS A 28 -6.47 3.07 -17.05
CA LYS A 28 -7.54 3.97 -16.63
C LYS A 28 -8.70 3.30 -15.87
N ASP A 29 -8.75 1.96 -15.85
CA ASP A 29 -9.86 1.21 -15.27
C ASP A 29 -9.62 0.94 -13.78
N TRP A 30 -9.68 2.00 -12.98
CA TRP A 30 -9.50 1.98 -11.54
C TRP A 30 -10.55 2.84 -10.81
N GLU A 31 -10.76 2.53 -9.53
CA GLU A 31 -11.36 3.41 -8.54
C GLU A 31 -10.36 3.69 -7.41
N LEU A 32 -10.49 4.82 -6.73
CA LEU A 32 -9.69 5.20 -5.58
C LEU A 32 -10.59 5.39 -4.36
N ILE A 33 -10.29 4.64 -3.29
CA ILE A 33 -10.92 4.82 -1.98
C ILE A 33 -9.90 5.50 -1.07
N ILE A 34 -10.18 6.72 -0.63
CA ILE A 34 -9.40 7.46 0.35
C ILE A 34 -10.08 7.29 1.71
N GLY A 35 -9.37 6.79 2.71
CA GLY A 35 -9.91 6.60 4.07
C GLY A 35 -9.22 7.51 5.07
N ILE A 36 -9.97 8.44 5.67
CA ILE A 36 -9.46 9.33 6.72
C ILE A 36 -9.81 8.72 8.07
N ASN A 37 -8.80 8.22 8.80
CA ASN A 37 -9.00 7.53 10.06
C ASN A 37 -8.27 8.23 11.24
N GLY A 38 -8.80 8.03 12.47
CA GLY A 38 -8.19 8.53 13.69
C GLY A 38 -8.34 10.03 13.95
N HIS A 39 -9.07 10.74 13.10
CA HIS A 39 -9.42 12.16 13.25
C HIS A 39 -10.85 12.30 13.77
N PRO A 40 -11.25 13.46 14.35
CA PRO A 40 -12.64 13.76 14.62
C PRO A 40 -13.49 13.72 13.35
N LYS A 41 -14.78 13.41 13.51
CA LYS A 41 -15.75 13.47 12.42
C LYS A 41 -15.72 14.84 11.73
N ASP A 42 -15.82 14.85 10.41
CA ASP A 42 -15.79 16.07 9.58
C ASP A 42 -14.54 16.94 9.79
N SER A 43 -13.40 16.32 10.13
CA SER A 43 -12.12 17.02 10.35
C SER A 43 -11.64 17.80 9.12
N GLU A 44 -10.72 18.76 9.32
CA GLU A 44 -10.09 19.49 8.21
C GLU A 44 -9.32 18.54 7.26
N VAL A 45 -8.74 17.46 7.78
CA VAL A 45 -8.10 16.41 6.97
C VAL A 45 -9.13 15.74 6.04
N TYR A 46 -10.31 15.39 6.57
CA TYR A 46 -11.39 14.84 5.76
C TYR A 46 -11.89 15.83 4.70
N LYS A 47 -12.13 17.08 5.07
CA LYS A 47 -12.57 18.12 4.13
C LYS A 47 -11.57 18.37 3.01
N GLU A 48 -10.28 18.37 3.31
CA GLU A 48 -9.23 18.50 2.30
C GLU A 48 -9.24 17.33 1.32
N ALA A 49 -9.31 16.10 1.82
CA ALA A 49 -9.40 14.92 0.98
C ALA A 49 -10.68 14.91 0.13
N LYS A 50 -11.81 15.39 0.67
CA LYS A 50 -13.11 15.40 0.00
C LYS A 50 -13.11 16.22 -1.30
N LYS A 51 -12.26 17.24 -1.42
CA LYS A 51 -12.09 18.01 -2.66
C LYS A 51 -11.66 17.16 -3.86
N TRP A 52 -11.06 15.99 -3.63
CA TRP A 52 -10.67 15.08 -4.71
C TRP A 52 -11.85 14.29 -5.25
N GLU A 53 -12.81 13.91 -4.42
CA GLU A 53 -14.06 13.28 -4.85
C GLU A 53 -14.89 14.20 -5.76
N GLU A 54 -14.81 15.52 -5.53
CA GLU A 54 -15.47 16.52 -6.39
C GLU A 54 -14.80 16.68 -7.77
N ARG A 55 -13.51 16.32 -7.88
CA ARG A 55 -12.71 16.50 -9.11
C ARG A 55 -12.73 15.28 -10.03
N ASP A 56 -12.91 14.07 -9.49
CA ASP A 56 -12.89 12.83 -10.27
C ASP A 56 -13.88 11.84 -9.68
N ASN A 57 -14.87 11.44 -10.45
CA ASN A 57 -15.96 10.54 -10.02
C ASN A 57 -15.54 9.10 -9.73
N ARG A 58 -14.29 8.74 -10.03
CA ARG A 58 -13.67 7.46 -9.65
C ARG A 58 -13.11 7.48 -8.22
N ILE A 59 -13.09 8.64 -7.58
CA ILE A 59 -12.56 8.81 -6.23
C ILE A 59 -13.72 8.83 -5.23
N LYS A 60 -13.59 8.07 -4.15
CA LYS A 60 -14.50 8.07 -3.00
C LYS A 60 -13.73 8.35 -1.73
N VAL A 61 -14.21 9.26 -0.90
CA VAL A 61 -13.60 9.61 0.39
C VAL A 61 -14.47 9.14 1.54
N LEU A 62 -13.87 8.38 2.46
CA LEU A 62 -14.53 7.83 3.64
C LEU A 62 -14.07 8.57 4.90
N ASP A 63 -15.02 9.04 5.70
CA ASP A 63 -14.76 9.57 7.04
C ASP A 63 -14.80 8.42 8.06
N LEU A 64 -13.63 7.86 8.34
CA LEU A 64 -13.47 6.72 9.24
C LEU A 64 -13.14 7.17 10.68
N TYR A 65 -13.83 8.18 11.18
CA TYR A 65 -13.55 8.86 12.45
C TYR A 65 -13.57 7.93 13.67
N GLU A 66 -14.34 6.83 13.64
CA GLU A 66 -14.38 5.84 14.72
C GLU A 66 -13.28 4.77 14.59
N ILE A 67 -12.60 4.70 13.45
CA ILE A 67 -11.62 3.67 13.13
C ILE A 67 -10.22 4.14 13.51
N LYS A 68 -9.55 3.37 14.36
CA LYS A 68 -8.15 3.63 14.76
C LYS A 68 -7.24 2.53 14.24
N GLY A 69 -6.03 2.93 13.80
CA GLY A 69 -5.02 2.04 13.25
C GLY A 69 -5.17 1.80 11.74
N LYS A 70 -4.03 1.61 11.07
CA LYS A 70 -3.96 1.45 9.61
C LYS A 70 -4.64 0.15 9.15
N SER A 71 -4.38 -0.96 9.85
CA SER A 71 -4.98 -2.26 9.53
C SER A 71 -6.50 -2.23 9.60
N ASN A 72 -7.05 -1.62 10.66
CA ASN A 72 -8.51 -1.48 10.79
C ASN A 72 -9.09 -0.59 9.69
N ALA A 73 -8.41 0.52 9.36
CA ALA A 73 -8.84 1.40 8.28
C ALA A 73 -8.84 0.68 6.93
N LEU A 74 -7.78 -0.06 6.59
CA LEU A 74 -7.71 -0.84 5.36
C LEU A 74 -8.81 -1.92 5.30
N ASN A 75 -9.04 -2.67 6.39
CA ASN A 75 -10.10 -3.68 6.47
C ASN A 75 -11.50 -3.06 6.35
N GLU A 76 -11.70 -1.83 6.78
CA GLU A 76 -12.96 -1.12 6.57
C GLU A 76 -13.09 -0.65 5.13
N MET A 77 -12.05 -0.01 4.58
CA MET A 77 -12.03 0.53 3.21
C MET A 77 -12.31 -0.55 2.16
N ILE A 78 -11.80 -1.77 2.37
CA ILE A 78 -11.97 -2.88 1.41
C ILE A 78 -13.43 -3.26 1.18
N LYS A 79 -14.32 -2.99 2.14
CA LYS A 79 -15.76 -3.23 2.01
C LYS A 79 -16.42 -2.34 0.96
N TYR A 80 -15.80 -1.22 0.63
CA TYR A 80 -16.25 -0.27 -0.38
C TYR A 80 -15.65 -0.51 -1.76
N CYS A 81 -14.70 -1.44 -1.87
CA CYS A 81 -14.06 -1.79 -3.14
C CYS A 81 -14.99 -2.62 -4.03
N GLN A 82 -15.09 -2.24 -5.29
CA GLN A 82 -15.95 -2.91 -6.28
C GLN A 82 -15.21 -4.03 -7.05
N TYR A 83 -13.86 -4.01 -7.07
CA TYR A 83 -13.06 -4.88 -7.94
C TYR A 83 -12.28 -5.93 -7.14
N ASP A 84 -11.92 -7.00 -7.83
CA ASP A 84 -11.27 -8.19 -7.25
C ASP A 84 -9.77 -8.01 -7.02
N TRP A 85 -9.20 -6.90 -7.47
CA TRP A 85 -7.80 -6.56 -7.26
C TRP A 85 -7.66 -5.25 -6.52
N ILE A 86 -6.83 -5.28 -5.47
CA ILE A 86 -6.56 -4.14 -4.59
C ILE A 86 -5.14 -3.67 -4.80
N SER A 87 -4.93 -2.39 -4.98
CA SER A 87 -3.61 -1.76 -4.94
C SER A 87 -3.52 -0.79 -3.78
N LEU A 88 -2.35 -0.70 -3.17
CA LEU A 88 -2.10 0.16 -2.01
C LEU A 88 -1.16 1.30 -2.39
N ILE A 89 -1.40 2.47 -1.81
CA ILE A 89 -0.47 3.59 -1.84
C ILE A 89 -0.52 4.33 -0.49
N ASP A 90 0.63 4.61 0.10
CA ASP A 90 0.73 5.52 1.24
C ASP A 90 0.72 6.97 0.73
N VAL A 91 0.13 7.88 1.51
CA VAL A 91 -0.16 9.27 1.06
C VAL A 91 1.09 10.06 0.70
N ASP A 92 2.24 9.71 1.26
CA ASP A 92 3.54 10.34 1.05
C ASP A 92 4.31 9.77 -0.15
N ASP A 93 3.82 8.69 -0.76
CA ASP A 93 4.44 8.03 -1.90
C ASP A 93 3.90 8.52 -3.25
N LYS A 94 4.63 8.18 -4.32
CA LYS A 94 4.23 8.50 -5.71
C LYS A 94 4.36 7.26 -6.60
N TRP A 95 3.44 7.11 -7.53
CA TRP A 95 3.52 6.10 -8.58
C TRP A 95 4.08 6.68 -9.88
N LEU A 96 4.90 5.91 -10.59
CA LEU A 96 5.25 6.22 -11.96
C LEU A 96 4.07 5.86 -12.90
N PRO A 97 3.94 6.52 -14.06
CA PRO A 97 2.74 6.43 -14.90
C PRO A 97 2.35 5.02 -15.34
N LYS A 98 3.30 4.08 -15.42
CA LYS A 98 3.06 2.71 -15.88
C LYS A 98 2.96 1.68 -14.76
N LYS A 99 2.79 2.10 -13.50
CA LYS A 99 2.78 1.16 -12.36
C LYS A 99 1.71 0.09 -12.53
N LEU A 100 0.46 0.47 -12.71
CA LEU A 100 -0.64 -0.48 -12.88
C LEU A 100 -0.49 -1.29 -14.18
N GLU A 101 -0.20 -0.62 -15.30
CA GLU A 101 -0.01 -1.27 -16.61
C GLU A 101 1.07 -2.36 -16.56
N SER A 102 2.16 -2.14 -15.81
CA SER A 102 3.26 -3.11 -15.67
C SER A 102 2.90 -4.35 -14.86
N GLN A 103 1.90 -4.26 -13.99
CA GLN A 103 1.48 -5.36 -13.12
C GLN A 103 0.39 -6.24 -13.75
N ILE A 104 -0.46 -5.68 -14.62
CA ILE A 104 -1.60 -6.39 -15.24
C ILE A 104 -1.20 -7.70 -15.93
N PRO A 105 -0.11 -7.80 -16.71
CA PRO A 105 0.26 -9.05 -17.38
C PRO A 105 0.54 -10.23 -16.43
N HIS A 106 0.71 -9.97 -15.14
CA HIS A 106 1.03 -10.98 -14.13
C HIS A 106 -0.19 -11.46 -13.32
N MET A 107 -1.36 -10.80 -13.46
CA MET A 107 -2.56 -11.04 -12.63
C MET A 107 -3.11 -12.48 -12.76
N ASP A 108 -2.99 -13.10 -13.92
CA ASP A 108 -3.50 -14.46 -14.14
C ASP A 108 -2.63 -15.54 -13.46
N ASN A 109 -1.37 -15.25 -13.20
CA ASN A 109 -0.38 -16.24 -12.74
C ASN A 109 0.00 -16.09 -11.27
N TYR A 110 -0.23 -14.91 -10.67
CA TYR A 110 0.21 -14.56 -9.31
C TYR A 110 -0.94 -14.02 -8.47
N ASP A 111 -0.79 -14.07 -7.17
CA ASP A 111 -1.78 -13.62 -6.19
C ASP A 111 -1.43 -12.23 -5.64
N ILE A 112 -0.12 -11.95 -5.55
CA ILE A 112 0.45 -10.68 -5.08
C ILE A 112 1.55 -10.24 -6.06
N ILE A 113 1.47 -8.98 -6.52
CA ILE A 113 2.39 -8.43 -7.50
C ILE A 113 2.91 -7.08 -6.99
N GLY A 114 4.19 -7.03 -6.68
CA GLY A 114 4.91 -5.80 -6.33
C GLY A 114 5.67 -5.21 -7.52
N THR A 115 6.38 -4.14 -7.26
CA THR A 115 7.34 -3.53 -8.19
C THR A 115 8.58 -3.07 -7.44
N ARG A 116 9.67 -2.79 -8.15
CA ARG A 116 10.78 -2.04 -7.53
C ARG A 116 10.33 -0.64 -7.15
N CYS A 117 11.01 -0.09 -6.14
CA CYS A 117 10.87 1.30 -5.78
C CYS A 117 12.24 2.01 -5.76
N HIS A 118 12.17 3.33 -5.76
CA HIS A 118 13.29 4.22 -5.50
C HIS A 118 12.95 5.08 -4.28
N TYR A 119 13.85 5.16 -3.31
CA TYR A 119 13.69 6.05 -2.16
C TYR A 119 13.97 7.50 -2.57
N PHE A 120 13.21 8.43 -2.02
CA PHE A 120 13.44 9.86 -2.19
C PHE A 120 13.12 10.63 -0.90
N GLY A 121 13.46 11.90 -0.80
CA GLY A 121 13.40 12.70 0.42
C GLY A 121 14.75 12.64 1.14
N ASP A 122 14.78 12.13 2.38
CA ASP A 122 16.01 12.03 3.18
C ASP A 122 16.98 10.94 2.69
N ARG A 123 16.53 10.07 1.79
CA ARG A 123 17.33 9.06 1.10
C ARG A 123 17.16 9.17 -0.41
N ASN A 124 18.17 8.70 -1.15
CA ASN A 124 18.15 8.67 -2.62
C ASN A 124 18.87 7.41 -3.12
N ASP A 125 18.27 6.25 -2.86
CA ASP A 125 18.80 4.93 -3.22
C ASP A 125 17.65 3.94 -3.47
N GLN A 126 17.98 2.67 -3.71
CA GLN A 126 17.02 1.63 -3.99
C GLN A 126 17.16 0.50 -2.96
N PRO A 127 16.06 0.01 -2.36
CA PRO A 127 16.12 -1.17 -1.52
C PRO A 127 16.49 -2.41 -2.33
N SER A 128 17.24 -3.31 -1.71
CA SER A 128 17.49 -4.64 -2.27
C SER A 128 16.32 -5.54 -1.92
N ILE A 129 15.40 -5.71 -2.85
CA ILE A 129 14.28 -6.65 -2.75
C ILE A 129 14.36 -7.71 -3.87
N PRO A 130 13.83 -8.91 -3.66
CA PRO A 130 13.80 -9.94 -4.71
C PRO A 130 12.93 -9.51 -5.88
N LEU A 131 13.29 -9.92 -7.10
CA LEU A 131 12.61 -9.56 -8.35
C LEU A 131 12.14 -10.82 -9.10
N GLY A 132 11.18 -10.64 -10.01
CA GLY A 132 10.60 -11.72 -10.79
C GLY A 132 9.70 -12.63 -9.93
N ASP A 133 9.69 -13.94 -10.23
CA ASP A 133 8.97 -14.97 -9.48
C ASP A 133 9.64 -15.23 -8.12
N LEU A 134 8.92 -14.96 -7.03
CA LEU A 134 9.46 -15.06 -5.67
C LEU A 134 9.34 -16.44 -5.04
N LYS A 135 8.94 -17.47 -5.78
CA LYS A 135 8.72 -18.84 -5.28
C LYS A 135 9.89 -19.42 -4.48
N LYS A 136 11.13 -19.06 -4.85
CA LYS A 136 12.36 -19.60 -4.21
C LYS A 136 12.91 -18.71 -3.10
N HIS A 137 12.28 -17.56 -2.83
CA HIS A 137 12.78 -16.62 -1.85
C HIS A 137 12.24 -16.93 -0.44
N ASN A 138 13.11 -16.78 0.54
CA ASN A 138 12.73 -16.87 1.95
C ASN A 138 12.34 -15.47 2.44
N PHE A 139 11.06 -15.28 2.74
CA PHE A 139 10.53 -13.97 3.17
C PHE A 139 10.93 -13.59 4.59
N THR A 140 11.52 -14.50 5.38
CA THR A 140 12.08 -14.13 6.69
C THR A 140 13.39 -13.35 6.59
N ASN A 141 14.02 -13.31 5.40
CA ASN A 141 15.28 -12.58 5.19
C ASN A 141 15.07 -11.10 4.83
N VAL A 142 13.93 -10.77 4.22
CA VAL A 142 13.60 -9.41 3.75
C VAL A 142 12.11 -9.28 3.55
N ASN A 143 11.54 -8.11 3.86
CA ASN A 143 10.18 -7.78 3.41
C ASN A 143 10.17 -7.70 1.87
N PRO A 144 9.49 -8.63 1.17
CA PRO A 144 9.67 -8.79 -0.27
C PRO A 144 8.89 -7.78 -1.11
N ILE A 145 7.81 -7.22 -0.57
CA ILE A 145 6.90 -6.32 -1.30
C ILE A 145 6.83 -4.97 -0.59
N ILE A 146 7.16 -3.91 -1.29
CA ILE A 146 6.96 -2.53 -0.81
C ILE A 146 5.45 -2.26 -0.77
N ASN A 147 4.92 -1.79 0.36
CA ASN A 147 3.48 -1.59 0.57
C ASN A 147 2.83 -0.81 -0.58
N SER A 148 3.35 0.37 -0.92
CA SER A 148 2.82 1.22 -2.00
C SER A 148 3.01 0.64 -3.40
N SER A 149 3.76 -0.46 -3.57
CA SER A 149 3.90 -1.16 -4.84
C SER A 149 2.87 -2.28 -5.03
N CYS A 150 2.22 -2.69 -3.96
CA CYS A 150 1.38 -3.88 -3.93
C CYS A 150 0.18 -3.80 -4.88
N LEU A 151 -0.08 -4.92 -5.55
CA LEU A 151 -1.33 -5.28 -6.20
C LEU A 151 -1.66 -6.70 -5.72
N ILE A 152 -2.79 -6.89 -5.03
CA ILE A 152 -3.18 -8.13 -4.36
C ILE A 152 -4.63 -8.49 -4.67
N LYS A 153 -4.95 -9.78 -4.75
CA LYS A 153 -6.35 -10.23 -4.83
C LYS A 153 -7.12 -9.79 -3.60
N LYS A 154 -8.31 -9.22 -3.79
CA LYS A 154 -9.15 -8.67 -2.71
C LYS A 154 -9.42 -9.67 -1.59
N GLU A 155 -9.67 -10.93 -1.93
CA GLU A 155 -9.94 -12.02 -0.99
C GLU A 155 -8.79 -12.33 -0.03
N LEU A 156 -7.55 -11.94 -0.40
CA LEU A 156 -6.33 -12.15 0.39
C LEU A 156 -5.95 -10.93 1.23
N ALA A 157 -6.52 -9.79 0.96
CA ALA A 157 -6.16 -8.50 1.55
C ALA A 157 -6.86 -8.31 2.90
N VAL A 158 -6.34 -8.97 3.94
CA VAL A 158 -6.84 -8.90 5.33
C VAL A 158 -5.69 -8.60 6.27
N TRP A 159 -5.71 -7.42 6.89
CA TRP A 159 -4.65 -6.94 7.77
C TRP A 159 -4.98 -7.18 9.24
N ASP A 160 -3.97 -7.56 10.01
CA ASP A 160 -4.09 -7.82 11.44
C ASP A 160 -3.66 -6.58 12.24
N LYS A 161 -4.59 -6.04 13.04
CA LYS A 161 -4.37 -4.84 13.86
C LYS A 161 -3.25 -4.97 14.89
N GLU A 162 -2.89 -6.20 15.28
CA GLU A 162 -1.79 -6.45 16.23
C GLU A 162 -0.43 -6.07 15.62
N TYR A 163 -0.36 -5.97 14.29
CA TYR A 163 0.86 -5.69 13.54
C TYR A 163 0.90 -4.28 12.92
N ASP A 164 0.08 -3.35 13.38
CA ASP A 164 0.14 -1.96 12.91
C ASP A 164 1.58 -1.40 12.96
N GLY A 165 2.06 -0.91 11.82
CA GLY A 165 3.43 -0.46 11.56
C GLY A 165 4.34 -1.49 10.90
N VAL A 166 3.91 -2.77 10.81
CA VAL A 166 4.53 -3.86 10.04
C VAL A 166 3.44 -4.78 9.46
N GLU A 167 2.25 -4.24 9.30
CA GLU A 167 1.03 -4.95 8.88
C GLU A 167 1.14 -5.55 7.47
N ASP A 168 1.89 -4.91 6.60
CA ASP A 168 2.20 -5.40 5.26
C ASP A 168 3.08 -6.65 5.33
N TYR A 169 4.15 -6.58 6.13
CA TYR A 169 5.09 -7.69 6.25
C TYR A 169 4.46 -8.92 6.93
N ASP A 170 3.60 -8.70 7.93
CA ASP A 170 2.80 -9.79 8.54
C ASP A 170 1.93 -10.48 7.48
N LEU A 171 1.23 -9.69 6.67
CA LEU A 171 0.38 -10.21 5.60
C LEU A 171 1.19 -11.02 4.58
N TRP A 172 2.35 -10.52 4.13
CA TRP A 172 3.20 -11.23 3.17
C TRP A 172 3.71 -12.56 3.73
N LEU A 173 4.15 -12.58 4.98
CA LEU A 173 4.62 -13.81 5.65
C LEU A 173 3.51 -14.84 5.80
N LYS A 174 2.30 -14.43 6.20
CA LYS A 174 1.12 -15.30 6.29
C LYS A 174 0.76 -15.92 4.93
N LEU A 175 0.68 -15.10 3.90
CA LEU A 175 0.34 -15.55 2.55
C LEU A 175 1.43 -16.44 1.93
N TRP A 176 2.70 -16.15 2.19
CA TRP A 176 3.82 -16.98 1.78
C TRP A 176 3.76 -18.38 2.41
N LYS A 177 3.50 -18.48 3.71
CA LYS A 177 3.31 -19.79 4.40
C LYS A 177 2.10 -20.56 3.87
N GLN A 178 1.09 -19.89 3.34
CA GLN A 178 -0.06 -20.49 2.66
C GLN A 178 0.22 -20.91 1.22
N GLY A 179 1.45 -20.71 0.72
CA GLY A 179 1.84 -21.08 -0.64
C GLY A 179 1.29 -20.17 -1.73
N LYS A 180 0.87 -18.92 -1.39
CA LYS A 180 0.44 -17.94 -2.38
C LYS A 180 1.61 -17.52 -3.28
N LYS A 181 1.30 -17.10 -4.50
CA LYS A 181 2.28 -16.80 -5.53
C LYS A 181 2.57 -15.31 -5.57
N PHE A 182 3.84 -14.96 -5.47
CA PHE A 182 4.34 -13.58 -5.45
C PHE A 182 5.23 -13.30 -6.65
N TYR A 183 5.13 -12.08 -7.16
CA TYR A 183 5.96 -11.57 -8.24
C TYR A 183 6.36 -10.12 -7.99
N ASN A 184 7.57 -9.74 -8.33
CA ASN A 184 7.99 -8.33 -8.36
C ASN A 184 8.41 -7.94 -9.78
N VAL A 185 7.72 -6.94 -10.33
CA VAL A 185 8.09 -6.32 -11.61
C VAL A 185 9.48 -5.68 -11.48
N GLU A 186 10.35 -5.93 -12.46
CA GLU A 186 11.76 -5.52 -12.39
C GLU A 186 11.97 -4.01 -12.56
N SER A 187 11.04 -3.30 -13.18
CA SER A 187 11.12 -1.86 -13.35
C SER A 187 10.71 -1.11 -12.08
N ILE A 188 11.35 0.04 -11.85
CA ILE A 188 10.95 0.97 -10.79
C ILE A 188 9.61 1.60 -11.20
N GLN A 189 8.61 1.45 -10.33
CA GLN A 189 7.28 2.00 -10.56
C GLN A 189 6.75 2.81 -9.36
N VAL A 190 7.50 2.82 -8.25
CA VAL A 190 7.15 3.55 -7.04
C VAL A 190 8.33 4.42 -6.61
N MET A 191 8.04 5.67 -6.29
CA MET A 191 8.91 6.57 -5.54
C MET A 191 8.42 6.54 -4.09
N HIS A 192 9.20 5.92 -3.20
CA HIS A 192 8.86 5.76 -1.79
C HIS A 192 9.57 6.84 -0.96
N ARG A 193 8.79 7.67 -0.26
CA ARG A 193 9.32 8.81 0.49
C ARG A 193 9.89 8.36 1.82
N ILE A 194 11.11 8.82 2.11
CA ILE A 194 11.74 8.69 3.43
C ILE A 194 11.82 10.09 4.05
N HIS A 195 11.24 10.27 5.22
CA HIS A 195 11.30 11.49 6.03
C HIS A 195 11.27 11.13 7.53
N GLN A 196 11.50 12.09 8.41
CA GLN A 196 11.60 11.83 9.86
C GLN A 196 10.37 11.15 10.45
N ASP A 197 9.16 11.51 9.98
CA ASP A 197 7.89 10.97 10.45
C ASP A 197 7.43 9.73 9.68
N SER A 198 8.23 9.21 8.74
CA SER A 198 7.91 7.97 8.02
C SER A 198 7.74 6.80 8.99
N ALA A 199 6.72 5.98 8.78
CA ALA A 199 6.54 4.74 9.53
C ALA A 199 7.77 3.83 9.44
N PHE A 200 8.51 3.90 8.33
CA PHE A 200 9.80 3.23 8.13
C PHE A 200 10.84 3.60 9.21
N ASN A 201 10.87 4.87 9.66
CA ASN A 201 11.80 5.38 10.68
C ASN A 201 11.23 5.30 12.10
N ALA A 202 10.00 4.81 12.28
CA ALA A 202 9.36 4.80 13.59
C ALA A 202 10.19 4.01 14.61
N GLN A 203 10.41 4.64 15.77
CA GLN A 203 11.17 4.05 16.86
C GLN A 203 10.56 2.72 17.32
N GLY A 204 11.36 1.65 17.34
CA GLY A 204 10.91 0.33 17.76
C GLY A 204 10.37 -0.57 16.64
N ASN A 205 10.27 -0.12 15.38
CA ASN A 205 9.83 -0.98 14.27
C ASN A 205 10.71 -2.23 14.11
N HIS A 206 12.02 -2.13 14.33
CA HIS A 206 12.91 -3.29 14.31
C HIS A 206 12.54 -4.35 15.36
N LEU A 207 12.03 -3.95 16.52
CA LEU A 207 11.54 -4.88 17.56
C LEU A 207 10.25 -5.57 17.13
N LYS A 208 9.34 -4.83 16.48
CA LYS A 208 8.10 -5.40 15.91
C LYS A 208 8.44 -6.43 14.83
N VAL A 209 9.33 -6.10 13.91
CA VAL A 209 9.81 -7.03 12.87
C VAL A 209 10.43 -8.27 13.50
N ASN A 210 11.34 -8.12 14.47
CA ASN A 210 11.97 -9.26 15.15
C ASN A 210 10.95 -10.17 15.86
N ASN A 211 9.94 -9.58 16.51
CA ASN A 211 8.88 -10.35 17.16
C ASN A 211 7.96 -11.04 16.16
N LEU A 212 7.67 -10.38 15.04
CA LEU A 212 6.93 -10.96 13.92
C LEU A 212 7.67 -12.18 13.37
N LEU A 213 8.95 -12.04 13.02
CA LEU A 213 9.76 -13.10 12.42
C LEU A 213 9.89 -14.35 13.30
N LYS A 214 9.93 -14.22 14.63
CA LYS A 214 9.95 -15.37 15.57
C LYS A 214 8.77 -16.33 15.38
N LYS A 215 7.65 -15.85 14.81
CA LYS A 215 6.46 -16.69 14.55
C LYS A 215 6.57 -17.51 13.26
N PHE A 216 7.54 -17.19 12.40
CA PHE A 216 7.70 -17.79 11.08
C PHE A 216 9.01 -18.58 10.91
N LEU A 217 9.93 -18.46 11.87
CA LEU A 217 11.16 -19.25 11.97
C LEU A 217 10.90 -20.57 12.69
#